data_a987dacb3f1fc0e4d2b6a1ab0c2c3ee0
#
_entry.id   a987dacb3f1fc0e4d2b6a1ab0c2c3ee0
#
_cell.length_a   1.000
_cell.length_b   1.000
_cell.length_c   1.000
_cell.angle_alpha   90.00
_cell.angle_beta   90.00
_cell.angle_gamma   90.00
#
_symmetry.space_group_name_H-M   'P 1'
#
loop_
_entity.id
_entity.type
_entity.pdbx_description
1 polymer ?
#
loop_
_entity_poly.entity_id
_entity_poly.type
_entity_poly.pdbx_seq_one_letter_code
_entity_poly.pdbx_strand_id
1 'polypeptide(L)'
;MRALLRNVGLPRNSKIGIGKIWPAPEGARRAKAFEIYRFDPDRHEGPRIDTYHVDLDECGPMVLDALFFIKNRIDSTLVFRRSCGEGVCGSCSMNIDGTNTIACTKPISDIKGAVRIYPLPHLSVIKDLVPDMTDFFAQYASIEPWLKTKSPTPEKEWRQSPEGRHQLDGLYECILCACCTTGCPSYWWNGTRFLGPATLLHAHRWILDSRDEATGERLDEIEDSFRLYRCHTILNCAQACPKNLNPGEAIAEIRRLLVQRLSP
;
A
#
# COMPACT_ATOMS: atom_id res chain seq x y z
N MET A 1 -31.99 -11.16 -17.51
CA MET A 1 -30.59 -11.15 -17.04
C MET A 1 -30.41 -11.44 -15.53
N ARG A 2 -31.38 -11.20 -14.64
CA ARG A 2 -31.32 -11.54 -13.20
C ARG A 2 -31.50 -13.01 -12.84
N ALA A 3 -32.07 -13.83 -13.73
CA ALA A 3 -32.38 -15.25 -13.45
C ALA A 3 -31.18 -16.21 -13.70
N LEU A 4 -30.21 -15.82 -14.56
CA LEU A 4 -29.07 -16.67 -14.90
C LEU A 4 -27.96 -16.67 -13.83
N LEU A 5 -27.93 -15.66 -12.92
CA LEU A 5 -26.91 -15.57 -11.86
C LEU A 5 -27.23 -16.41 -10.61
N ARG A 6 -28.41 -17.05 -10.55
CA ARG A 6 -28.82 -17.85 -9.37
C ARG A 6 -28.10 -19.20 -9.25
N ASN A 7 -27.48 -19.71 -10.31
CA ASN A 7 -26.90 -21.05 -10.34
C ASN A 7 -25.36 -21.08 -10.42
N VAL A 8 -24.68 -19.93 -10.42
CA VAL A 8 -23.23 -19.90 -10.33
C VAL A 8 -22.86 -19.89 -8.84
N GLY A 9 -22.36 -20.99 -8.33
CA GLY A 9 -21.86 -21.11 -6.97
C GLY A 9 -20.61 -20.24 -6.80
N LEU A 10 -20.80 -18.99 -6.34
CA LEU A 10 -19.69 -18.11 -6.01
C LEU A 10 -18.92 -18.66 -4.79
N PRO A 11 -17.61 -18.53 -4.73
CA PRO A 11 -16.82 -18.89 -3.54
C PRO A 11 -17.40 -18.24 -2.28
N ARG A 12 -17.27 -18.91 -1.12
CA ARG A 12 -17.85 -18.41 0.15
C ARG A 12 -17.42 -17.01 0.51
N ASN A 13 -16.16 -16.66 0.26
CA ASN A 13 -15.56 -15.36 0.54
C ASN A 13 -15.74 -14.32 -0.57
N SER A 14 -16.48 -14.62 -1.63
CA SER A 14 -16.76 -13.66 -2.72
C SER A 14 -17.92 -12.71 -2.40
N LYS A 15 -18.63 -12.93 -1.30
CA LYS A 15 -19.74 -12.09 -0.84
C LYS A 15 -19.41 -11.56 0.56
N ILE A 16 -19.52 -10.25 0.71
CA ILE A 16 -19.39 -9.60 2.01
C ILE A 16 -20.77 -9.59 2.67
N GLY A 17 -20.90 -10.20 3.83
CA GLY A 17 -22.13 -10.25 4.62
C GLY A 17 -22.33 -8.98 5.47
N ILE A 18 -23.52 -8.81 6.00
CA ILE A 18 -23.81 -7.82 7.04
C ILE A 18 -23.37 -8.43 8.36
N GLY A 19 -22.56 -7.70 9.10
CA GLY A 19 -22.01 -8.12 10.38
C GLY A 19 -22.77 -7.54 11.58
N LYS A 20 -22.07 -7.33 12.69
CA LYS A 20 -22.62 -6.79 13.94
C LYS A 20 -22.70 -5.28 13.87
N ILE A 21 -23.70 -4.73 14.57
CA ILE A 21 -23.82 -3.28 14.80
C ILE A 21 -23.59 -3.02 16.29
N TRP A 22 -22.59 -2.18 16.55
CA TRP A 22 -22.24 -1.71 17.89
C TRP A 22 -22.83 -0.32 18.07
N PRO A 23 -23.84 -0.15 18.96
CA PRO A 23 -24.53 1.13 19.11
C PRO A 23 -23.57 2.21 19.65
N ALA A 24 -23.97 3.46 19.48
CA ALA A 24 -23.26 4.57 20.09
C ALA A 24 -23.35 4.48 21.63
N PRO A 25 -22.29 4.92 22.36
CA PRO A 25 -22.37 5.04 23.79
C PRO A 25 -23.54 5.92 24.24
N GLU A 26 -24.13 5.60 25.38
CA GLU A 26 -25.21 6.41 25.94
C GLU A 26 -24.71 7.84 26.21
N GLY A 27 -25.45 8.86 25.76
CA GLY A 27 -25.04 10.26 25.88
C GLY A 27 -24.03 10.77 24.84
N ALA A 28 -23.64 9.97 23.86
CA ALA A 28 -22.73 10.39 22.78
C ALA A 28 -23.30 11.61 22.03
N ARG A 29 -22.51 12.70 21.94
CA ARG A 29 -22.93 13.94 21.27
C ARG A 29 -22.53 13.99 19.80
N ARG A 30 -21.39 13.34 19.44
CA ARG A 30 -20.81 13.36 18.10
C ARG A 30 -20.54 11.96 17.59
N ALA A 31 -21.56 11.10 17.63
CA ALA A 31 -21.44 9.73 17.17
C ALA A 31 -21.19 9.65 15.65
N LYS A 32 -20.16 8.90 15.23
CA LYS A 32 -19.85 8.60 13.84
C LYS A 32 -19.76 7.11 13.62
N ALA A 33 -20.33 6.62 12.52
CA ALA A 33 -20.29 5.21 12.14
C ALA A 33 -18.97 4.86 11.42
N PHE A 34 -18.38 3.75 11.80
CA PHE A 34 -17.24 3.11 11.16
C PHE A 34 -17.67 1.73 10.65
N GLU A 35 -17.71 1.56 9.34
CA GLU A 35 -18.05 0.32 8.65
C GLU A 35 -16.74 -0.41 8.32
N ILE A 36 -16.42 -1.45 9.07
CA ILE A 36 -15.11 -2.11 9.03
C ILE A 36 -15.25 -3.53 8.50
N TYR A 37 -14.43 -3.85 7.49
CA TYR A 37 -14.29 -5.22 6.99
C TYR A 37 -13.73 -6.13 8.08
N ARG A 38 -14.40 -7.27 8.29
CA ARG A 38 -14.04 -8.29 9.25
C ARG A 38 -13.94 -9.64 8.56
N PHE A 39 -12.85 -10.32 8.79
CA PHE A 39 -12.61 -11.69 8.32
C PHE A 39 -11.75 -12.44 9.33
N ASP A 40 -12.18 -13.63 9.70
CA ASP A 40 -11.44 -14.53 10.57
C ASP A 40 -11.24 -15.87 9.84
N PRO A 41 -10.01 -16.26 9.48
CA PRO A 41 -9.74 -17.50 8.76
C PRO A 41 -10.11 -18.75 9.57
N ASP A 42 -10.08 -18.66 10.92
CA ASP A 42 -10.40 -19.77 11.83
C ASP A 42 -11.91 -20.02 11.94
N ARG A 43 -12.70 -19.05 11.49
CA ARG A 43 -14.16 -19.20 11.40
C ARG A 43 -14.54 -19.56 9.98
N HIS A 44 -15.31 -20.59 9.80
CA HIS A 44 -15.83 -21.01 8.48
C HIS A 44 -16.91 -20.06 7.93
N GLU A 45 -16.89 -18.82 8.34
CA GLU A 45 -17.78 -17.74 7.91
C GLU A 45 -17.07 -16.87 6.86
N GLY A 46 -17.83 -16.39 5.86
CA GLY A 46 -17.30 -15.43 4.88
C GLY A 46 -17.03 -14.06 5.52
N PRO A 47 -16.39 -13.13 4.75
CA PRO A 47 -16.15 -11.78 5.24
C PRO A 47 -17.48 -11.03 5.46
N ARG A 48 -17.45 -10.08 6.39
CA ARG A 48 -18.62 -9.25 6.75
C ARG A 48 -18.17 -7.81 7.01
N ILE A 49 -19.12 -6.90 7.09
CA ILE A 49 -18.93 -5.53 7.56
C ILE A 49 -19.56 -5.39 8.93
N ASP A 50 -18.74 -5.11 9.94
CA ASP A 50 -19.20 -4.71 11.27
C ASP A 50 -19.29 -3.19 11.32
N THR A 51 -20.34 -2.65 11.96
CA THR A 51 -20.55 -1.20 12.11
C THR A 51 -20.35 -0.79 13.57
N TYR A 52 -19.43 0.12 13.81
CA TYR A 52 -19.10 0.64 15.13
C TYR A 52 -19.47 2.12 15.19
N HIS A 53 -20.29 2.52 16.18
CA HIS A 53 -20.56 3.93 16.43
C HIS A 53 -19.62 4.42 17.52
N VAL A 54 -18.78 5.38 17.18
CA VAL A 54 -17.75 5.96 18.05
C VAL A 54 -18.12 7.41 18.35
N ASP A 55 -18.07 7.82 19.63
CA ASP A 55 -18.16 9.23 19.98
C ASP A 55 -16.83 9.93 19.69
N LEU A 56 -16.85 10.88 18.76
CA LEU A 56 -15.67 11.62 18.36
C LEU A 56 -15.14 12.59 19.43
N ASP A 57 -15.91 12.83 20.50
CA ASP A 57 -15.44 13.65 21.64
C ASP A 57 -14.51 12.85 22.57
N GLU A 58 -14.59 11.51 22.53
CA GLU A 58 -13.71 10.59 23.25
C GLU A 58 -12.60 9.97 22.40
N CYS A 59 -12.58 10.26 21.11
CA CYS A 59 -11.67 9.68 20.13
C CYS A 59 -10.74 10.75 19.56
N GLY A 60 -9.47 10.38 19.28
CA GLY A 60 -8.55 11.25 18.55
C GLY A 60 -9.00 11.51 17.10
N PRO A 61 -8.37 12.49 16.41
CA PRO A 61 -8.87 13.02 15.15
C PRO A 61 -8.59 12.13 13.92
N MET A 62 -7.70 11.14 14.04
CA MET A 62 -7.28 10.30 12.90
C MET A 62 -8.06 8.99 12.84
N VAL A 63 -8.17 8.42 11.64
CA VAL A 63 -8.80 7.10 11.47
C VAL A 63 -8.12 6.02 12.30
N LEU A 64 -6.79 6.09 12.47
CA LEU A 64 -6.05 5.16 13.33
C LEU A 64 -6.48 5.28 14.80
N ASP A 65 -6.79 6.48 15.29
CA ASP A 65 -7.27 6.69 16.67
C ASP A 65 -8.61 6.00 16.89
N ALA A 66 -9.51 6.10 15.91
CA ALA A 66 -10.78 5.40 15.96
C ALA A 66 -10.62 3.86 15.97
N LEU A 67 -9.68 3.33 15.18
CA LEU A 67 -9.37 1.89 15.21
C LEU A 67 -8.83 1.46 16.58
N PHE A 68 -8.01 2.28 17.22
CA PHE A 68 -7.55 2.03 18.59
C PHE A 68 -8.70 2.12 19.60
N PHE A 69 -9.55 3.12 19.49
CA PHE A 69 -10.72 3.27 20.36
C PHE A 69 -11.61 2.03 20.26
N ILE A 70 -11.95 1.62 19.02
CA ILE A 70 -12.76 0.43 18.78
C ILE A 70 -12.10 -0.81 19.41
N LYS A 71 -10.83 -1.06 19.10
CA LYS A 71 -10.11 -2.24 19.61
C LYS A 71 -10.03 -2.27 21.14
N ASN A 72 -9.80 -1.13 21.78
CA ASN A 72 -9.54 -1.07 23.22
C ASN A 72 -10.82 -0.96 24.05
N ARG A 73 -11.90 -0.43 23.50
CA ARG A 73 -13.12 -0.10 24.26
C ARG A 73 -14.36 -0.88 23.82
N ILE A 74 -14.42 -1.29 22.53
CA ILE A 74 -15.64 -1.87 21.95
C ILE A 74 -15.42 -3.34 21.58
N ASP A 75 -14.39 -3.64 20.75
CA ASP A 75 -14.16 -4.97 20.19
C ASP A 75 -12.66 -5.29 20.09
N SER A 76 -12.14 -5.94 21.09
CA SER A 76 -10.71 -6.33 21.18
C SER A 76 -10.27 -7.32 20.09
N THR A 77 -11.23 -7.96 19.39
CA THR A 77 -10.93 -8.92 18.32
C THR A 77 -10.53 -8.27 16.99
N LEU A 78 -10.73 -6.96 16.82
CA LEU A 78 -10.35 -6.24 15.61
C LEU A 78 -8.83 -6.28 15.40
N VAL A 79 -8.39 -6.69 14.20
CA VAL A 79 -6.97 -6.83 13.87
C VAL A 79 -6.56 -5.86 12.75
N PHE A 80 -5.50 -5.10 12.98
CA PHE A 80 -4.87 -4.20 12.02
C PHE A 80 -3.38 -4.01 12.33
N ARG A 81 -2.59 -3.63 11.33
CA ARG A 81 -1.17 -3.28 11.51
C ARG A 81 -1.02 -1.82 11.91
N ARG A 82 -0.06 -1.54 12.77
CA ARG A 82 0.33 -0.18 13.14
C ARG A 82 1.76 -0.14 13.70
N SER A 83 2.38 1.02 13.67
CA SER A 83 3.67 1.26 14.33
C SER A 83 3.82 2.74 14.68
N CYS A 84 4.42 3.58 13.82
CA CYS A 84 4.87 4.94 14.13
C CYS A 84 3.76 5.92 14.55
N GLY A 85 2.58 5.86 13.96
CA GLY A 85 1.50 6.81 14.20
C GLY A 85 1.66 8.17 13.49
N GLU A 86 2.73 8.39 12.71
CA GLU A 86 3.14 9.69 12.16
C GLU A 86 3.47 9.66 10.65
N GLY A 87 3.00 8.66 9.92
CA GLY A 87 3.16 8.61 8.47
C GLY A 87 4.54 8.19 7.95
N VAL A 88 5.37 7.52 8.76
CA VAL A 88 6.75 7.17 8.40
C VAL A 88 6.93 5.68 8.05
N CYS A 89 6.19 4.77 8.71
CA CYS A 89 6.45 3.33 8.59
C CYS A 89 5.59 2.59 7.56
N GLY A 90 4.50 3.19 7.07
CA GLY A 90 3.58 2.55 6.12
C GLY A 90 2.72 1.41 6.66
N SER A 91 2.90 0.96 7.91
CA SER A 91 2.25 -0.24 8.46
C SER A 91 0.72 -0.16 8.49
N CYS A 92 0.15 1.01 8.75
CA CYS A 92 -1.30 1.22 8.86
C CYS A 92 -1.98 1.52 7.52
N SER A 93 -1.39 1.06 6.42
CA SER A 93 -1.97 1.21 5.08
C SER A 93 -3.21 0.33 4.93
N MET A 94 -4.27 0.93 4.41
CA MET A 94 -5.56 0.28 4.18
C MET A 94 -6.39 1.08 3.16
N ASN A 95 -7.51 0.56 2.75
CA ASN A 95 -8.46 1.31 1.94
C ASN A 95 -9.46 2.02 2.85
N ILE A 96 -9.48 3.35 2.81
CA ILE A 96 -10.38 4.19 3.60
C ILE A 96 -11.26 4.96 2.65
N ASP A 97 -12.56 4.72 2.71
CA ASP A 97 -13.59 5.34 1.88
C ASP A 97 -13.24 5.33 0.37
N GLY A 98 -12.78 4.17 -0.11
CA GLY A 98 -12.41 3.94 -1.51
C GLY A 98 -11.00 4.38 -1.89
N THR A 99 -10.24 5.00 -1.00
CA THR A 99 -8.88 5.47 -1.26
C THR A 99 -7.85 4.66 -0.47
N ASN A 100 -6.81 4.15 -1.14
CA ASN A 100 -5.69 3.50 -0.45
C ASN A 100 -4.82 4.58 0.19
N THR A 101 -4.69 4.54 1.51
CA THR A 101 -3.92 5.52 2.28
C THR A 101 -3.47 4.93 3.62
N ILE A 102 -2.78 5.72 4.44
CA ILE A 102 -2.35 5.34 5.79
C ILE A 102 -3.27 5.94 6.84
N ALA A 103 -3.77 5.11 7.75
CA ALA A 103 -4.80 5.49 8.72
C ALA A 103 -4.32 6.54 9.74
N CYS A 104 -3.02 6.60 10.03
CA CYS A 104 -2.45 7.51 11.02
C CYS A 104 -2.40 8.98 10.59
N THR A 105 -2.52 9.26 9.28
CA THR A 105 -2.52 10.64 8.75
C THR A 105 -3.81 11.00 8.03
N LYS A 106 -4.81 10.11 8.04
CA LYS A 106 -6.12 10.39 7.45
C LYS A 106 -7.07 10.94 8.51
N PRO A 107 -7.42 12.25 8.45
CA PRO A 107 -8.38 12.84 9.39
C PRO A 107 -9.78 12.27 9.20
N ILE A 108 -10.47 12.02 10.32
CA ILE A 108 -11.87 11.57 10.31
C ILE A 108 -12.78 12.67 9.75
N SER A 109 -12.44 13.92 9.96
CA SER A 109 -13.19 15.10 9.48
C SER A 109 -13.29 15.20 7.96
N ASP A 110 -12.32 14.63 7.22
CA ASP A 110 -12.32 14.68 5.74
C ASP A 110 -13.37 13.74 5.12
N ILE A 111 -13.93 12.83 5.91
CA ILE A 111 -14.84 11.80 5.43
C ILE A 111 -16.27 12.18 5.78
N LYS A 112 -17.11 12.31 4.77
CA LYS A 112 -18.54 12.56 4.94
C LYS A 112 -19.30 11.26 5.20
N GLY A 113 -20.26 11.26 6.13
CA GLY A 113 -21.06 10.08 6.47
C GLY A 113 -20.27 9.01 7.22
N ALA A 114 -20.56 7.73 6.99
CA ALA A 114 -19.86 6.62 7.61
C ALA A 114 -18.46 6.45 7.04
N VAL A 115 -17.50 6.11 7.90
CA VAL A 115 -16.10 5.79 7.49
C VAL A 115 -16.02 4.33 7.11
N ARG A 116 -15.78 4.03 5.84
CA ARG A 116 -15.64 2.67 5.34
C ARG A 116 -14.19 2.25 5.31
N ILE A 117 -13.86 1.14 5.96
CA ILE A 117 -12.49 0.67 6.09
C ILE A 117 -12.38 -0.78 5.63
N TYR A 118 -11.49 -1.00 4.65
CA TYR A 118 -11.16 -2.29 4.08
C TYR A 118 -9.65 -2.54 4.13
N PRO A 119 -9.18 -3.80 4.08
CA PRO A 119 -7.76 -4.06 3.83
C PRO A 119 -7.35 -3.50 2.46
N LEU A 120 -6.04 -3.38 2.21
CA LEU A 120 -5.55 -3.04 0.88
C LEU A 120 -6.10 -4.03 -0.15
N PRO A 121 -6.66 -3.55 -1.28
CA PRO A 121 -7.30 -4.41 -2.28
C PRO A 121 -6.29 -5.27 -3.03
N HIS A 122 -6.77 -6.35 -3.64
CA HIS A 122 -6.00 -7.26 -4.50
C HIS A 122 -4.80 -7.96 -3.84
N LEU A 123 -4.79 -8.02 -2.51
CA LEU A 123 -3.93 -8.88 -1.72
C LEU A 123 -4.80 -9.88 -0.93
N SER A 124 -4.29 -11.07 -0.69
CA SER A 124 -4.97 -12.03 0.18
C SER A 124 -5.09 -11.46 1.59
N VAL A 125 -6.25 -11.70 2.23
CA VAL A 125 -6.47 -11.21 3.60
C VAL A 125 -6.09 -12.30 4.59
N ILE A 126 -5.18 -12.00 5.50
CA ILE A 126 -4.81 -12.89 6.61
C ILE A 126 -5.91 -12.85 7.66
N LYS A 127 -6.26 -11.65 8.16
CA LYS A 127 -7.32 -11.44 9.14
C LYS A 127 -7.74 -9.97 9.14
N ASP A 128 -9.02 -9.69 9.13
CA ASP A 128 -9.62 -8.34 9.15
C ASP A 128 -8.94 -7.36 8.18
N LEU A 129 -8.23 -6.35 8.68
CA LEU A 129 -7.54 -5.33 7.91
C LEU A 129 -6.07 -5.67 7.59
N VAL A 130 -5.64 -6.92 7.83
CA VAL A 130 -4.26 -7.37 7.63
C VAL A 130 -4.14 -8.16 6.34
N PRO A 131 -3.60 -7.56 5.25
CA PRO A 131 -3.30 -8.26 4.01
C PRO A 131 -1.98 -9.04 4.11
N ASP A 132 -1.84 -10.07 3.28
CA ASP A 132 -0.58 -10.76 3.05
C ASP A 132 0.32 -9.92 2.13
N MET A 133 1.51 -9.59 2.62
CA MET A 133 2.50 -8.78 1.92
C MET A 133 3.69 -9.61 1.40
N THR A 134 3.61 -10.94 1.47
CA THR A 134 4.72 -11.84 1.13
C THR A 134 5.22 -11.61 -0.30
N ASP A 135 4.33 -11.65 -1.28
CA ASP A 135 4.70 -11.44 -2.70
C ASP A 135 5.23 -10.03 -2.96
N PHE A 136 4.63 -9.01 -2.30
CA PHE A 136 5.09 -7.63 -2.41
C PHE A 136 6.55 -7.48 -1.95
N PHE A 137 6.91 -8.05 -0.80
CA PHE A 137 8.28 -7.98 -0.30
C PHE A 137 9.24 -8.90 -1.06
N ALA A 138 8.77 -10.04 -1.58
CA ALA A 138 9.58 -10.88 -2.47
C ALA A 138 9.96 -10.12 -3.76
N GLN A 139 9.01 -9.40 -4.37
CA GLN A 139 9.28 -8.55 -5.54
C GLN A 139 10.23 -7.40 -5.19
N TYR A 140 10.06 -6.78 -4.04
CA TYR A 140 10.99 -5.76 -3.55
C TYR A 140 12.40 -6.32 -3.35
N ALA A 141 12.53 -7.48 -2.71
CA ALA A 141 13.83 -8.14 -2.52
C ALA A 141 14.51 -8.51 -3.86
N SER A 142 13.71 -8.85 -4.89
CA SER A 142 14.23 -9.27 -6.19
C SER A 142 14.96 -8.18 -6.97
N ILE A 143 14.82 -6.91 -6.62
CA ILE A 143 15.59 -5.81 -7.22
C ILE A 143 16.87 -5.50 -6.45
N GLU A 144 17.20 -6.31 -5.45
CA GLU A 144 18.38 -6.17 -4.60
C GLU A 144 18.54 -4.72 -4.08
N PRO A 145 17.60 -4.26 -3.20
CA PRO A 145 17.51 -2.87 -2.81
C PRO A 145 18.57 -2.46 -1.77
N TRP A 146 19.82 -2.65 -2.13
CA TRP A 146 21.01 -2.27 -1.36
C TRP A 146 22.12 -1.79 -2.29
N LEU A 147 23.09 -1.06 -1.75
CA LEU A 147 24.22 -0.53 -2.49
C LEU A 147 25.09 -1.67 -3.04
N LYS A 148 25.34 -1.66 -4.34
CA LYS A 148 26.26 -2.59 -5.01
C LYS A 148 27.50 -1.85 -5.46
N THR A 149 28.65 -2.28 -4.98
CA THR A 149 29.95 -1.70 -5.32
C THR A 149 30.92 -2.80 -5.77
N LYS A 150 31.72 -2.50 -6.78
CA LYS A 150 32.85 -3.33 -7.27
C LYS A 150 34.18 -2.78 -6.79
N SER A 151 34.23 -1.49 -6.50
CA SER A 151 35.40 -0.78 -5.97
C SER A 151 35.70 -1.25 -4.54
N PRO A 152 36.99 -1.21 -4.11
CA PRO A 152 37.37 -1.52 -2.75
C PRO A 152 36.63 -0.64 -1.75
N THR A 153 36.24 -1.21 -0.62
CA THR A 153 35.60 -0.44 0.47
C THR A 153 36.49 0.71 0.89
N PRO A 154 35.99 1.97 0.89
CA PRO A 154 36.77 3.11 1.30
C PRO A 154 37.09 3.06 2.81
N GLU A 155 38.16 3.76 3.23
CA GLU A 155 38.58 3.76 4.63
C GLU A 155 37.51 4.29 5.60
N LYS A 156 36.64 5.21 5.13
CA LYS A 156 35.60 5.84 5.96
C LYS A 156 34.20 5.52 5.42
N GLU A 157 33.71 6.31 4.47
CA GLU A 157 32.36 6.20 3.92
C GLU A 157 32.33 6.33 2.40
N TRP A 158 31.29 5.79 1.77
CA TRP A 158 30.98 6.06 0.37
C TRP A 158 30.45 7.49 0.23
N ARG A 159 31.28 8.38 -0.32
CA ARG A 159 30.92 9.78 -0.47
C ARG A 159 29.89 9.97 -1.58
N GLN A 160 29.00 10.93 -1.39
CA GLN A 160 28.02 11.38 -2.37
C GLN A 160 28.02 12.90 -2.41
N SER A 161 28.02 13.50 -3.62
CA SER A 161 27.90 14.94 -3.75
C SER A 161 26.48 15.42 -3.40
N PRO A 162 26.29 16.70 -3.02
CA PRO A 162 24.95 17.27 -2.84
C PRO A 162 24.05 17.08 -4.05
N GLU A 163 24.58 17.23 -5.27
CA GLU A 163 23.85 17.05 -6.53
C GLU A 163 23.43 15.60 -6.71
N GLY A 164 24.34 14.62 -6.48
CA GLY A 164 24.02 13.19 -6.53
C GLY A 164 22.98 12.80 -5.50
N ARG A 165 23.03 13.40 -4.29
CA ARG A 165 22.03 13.19 -3.26
C ARG A 165 20.67 13.76 -3.67
N HIS A 166 20.64 14.94 -4.27
CA HIS A 166 19.42 15.61 -4.71
C HIS A 166 18.64 14.81 -5.79
N GLN A 167 19.35 14.05 -6.64
CA GLN A 167 18.71 13.17 -7.62
C GLN A 167 17.85 12.07 -7.00
N LEU A 168 18.02 11.77 -5.72
CA LEU A 168 17.25 10.76 -5.00
C LEU A 168 15.97 11.33 -4.35
N ASP A 169 15.78 12.64 -4.37
CA ASP A 169 14.58 13.27 -3.81
C ASP A 169 13.33 12.82 -4.59
N GLY A 170 12.26 12.52 -3.86
CA GLY A 170 11.07 11.92 -4.44
C GLY A 170 11.14 10.39 -4.64
N LEU A 171 12.27 9.77 -4.35
CA LEU A 171 12.48 8.32 -4.48
C LEU A 171 12.76 7.64 -3.14
N TYR A 172 13.69 8.16 -2.34
CA TYR A 172 14.10 7.52 -1.07
C TYR A 172 13.05 7.67 0.05
N GLU A 173 12.11 8.61 -0.07
CA GLU A 173 11.04 8.84 0.91
C GLU A 173 9.94 7.78 0.86
N CYS A 174 10.02 6.83 -0.05
CA CYS A 174 9.06 5.75 -0.14
C CYS A 174 9.08 4.88 1.12
N ILE A 175 7.93 4.75 1.77
CA ILE A 175 7.73 4.01 3.02
C ILE A 175 7.23 2.57 2.82
N LEU A 176 7.25 2.05 1.59
CA LEU A 176 6.81 0.68 1.24
C LEU A 176 5.39 0.33 1.74
N CYS A 177 4.50 1.30 1.79
CA CYS A 177 3.13 1.12 2.27
C CYS A 177 2.21 0.31 1.33
N ALA A 178 2.65 0.03 0.11
CA ALA A 178 1.93 -0.66 -0.96
C ALA A 178 0.64 0.02 -1.46
N CYS A 179 0.26 1.22 -1.01
CA CYS A 179 -0.94 1.92 -1.50
C CYS A 179 -0.94 2.09 -3.02
N CYS A 180 0.18 2.48 -3.60
CA CYS A 180 0.35 2.66 -5.05
C CYS A 180 0.30 1.34 -5.82
N THR A 181 0.91 0.28 -5.29
CA THR A 181 0.95 -1.05 -5.91
C THR A 181 -0.43 -1.68 -5.93
N THR A 182 -1.14 -1.66 -4.81
CA THR A 182 -2.51 -2.18 -4.72
C THR A 182 -3.56 -1.28 -5.39
N GLY A 183 -3.22 -0.02 -5.68
CA GLY A 183 -4.04 0.89 -6.49
C GLY A 183 -3.81 0.78 -8.00
N CYS A 184 -2.87 -0.08 -8.45
CA CYS A 184 -2.49 -0.18 -9.86
C CYS A 184 -3.28 -1.28 -10.60
N PRO A 185 -4.12 -0.95 -11.61
CA PRO A 185 -4.85 -1.96 -12.37
C PRO A 185 -3.95 -3.00 -13.04
N SER A 186 -2.78 -2.58 -13.54
CA SER A 186 -1.81 -3.52 -14.13
C SER A 186 -1.30 -4.55 -13.11
N TYR A 187 -1.14 -4.16 -11.85
CA TYR A 187 -0.74 -5.07 -10.79
C TYR A 187 -1.87 -6.04 -10.41
N TRP A 188 -3.13 -5.61 -10.43
CA TRP A 188 -4.27 -6.48 -10.12
C TRP A 188 -4.31 -7.73 -11.00
N TRP A 189 -3.98 -7.60 -12.29
CA TRP A 189 -4.03 -8.68 -13.26
C TRP A 189 -2.70 -9.44 -13.43
N ASN A 190 -1.59 -8.85 -13.00
CA ASN A 190 -0.24 -9.39 -13.21
C ASN A 190 0.61 -9.38 -11.93
N GLY A 191 0.00 -9.43 -10.75
CA GLY A 191 0.66 -9.27 -9.45
C GLY A 191 1.78 -10.27 -9.17
N THR A 192 1.78 -11.43 -9.84
CA THR A 192 2.83 -12.44 -9.72
C THR A 192 4.09 -12.13 -10.54
N ARG A 193 4.02 -11.25 -11.54
CA ARG A 193 5.12 -10.99 -12.49
C ARG A 193 5.48 -9.51 -12.62
N PHE A 194 4.50 -8.62 -12.57
CA PHE A 194 4.73 -7.18 -12.63
C PHE A 194 5.26 -6.69 -11.28
N LEU A 195 6.43 -6.05 -11.29
CA LEU A 195 7.07 -5.55 -10.05
C LEU A 195 6.23 -4.52 -9.30
N GLY A 196 5.35 -3.83 -10.00
CA GLY A 196 4.50 -2.82 -9.41
C GLY A 196 5.20 -1.47 -9.16
N PRO A 197 4.40 -0.43 -8.91
CA PRO A 197 4.92 0.94 -8.82
C PRO A 197 5.93 1.16 -7.70
N ALA A 198 5.71 0.61 -6.50
CA ALA A 198 6.62 0.83 -5.36
C ALA A 198 8.00 0.21 -5.61
N THR A 199 8.05 -1.04 -6.09
CA THR A 199 9.30 -1.73 -6.38
C THR A 199 10.07 -1.04 -7.51
N LEU A 200 9.38 -0.60 -8.57
CA LEU A 200 10.02 0.11 -9.69
C LEU A 200 10.52 1.50 -9.28
N LEU A 201 9.84 2.20 -8.38
CA LEU A 201 10.34 3.45 -7.81
C LEU A 201 11.64 3.21 -7.04
N HIS A 202 11.71 2.15 -6.24
CA HIS A 202 12.94 1.77 -5.55
C HIS A 202 14.04 1.28 -6.51
N ALA A 203 13.70 0.58 -7.58
CA ALA A 203 14.67 0.23 -8.61
C ALA A 203 15.30 1.49 -9.22
N HIS A 204 14.49 2.49 -9.57
CA HIS A 204 14.98 3.78 -10.06
C HIS A 204 15.88 4.50 -9.04
N ARG A 205 15.51 4.48 -7.77
CA ARG A 205 16.32 5.05 -6.69
C ARG A 205 17.73 4.45 -6.67
N TRP A 206 17.88 3.13 -6.84
CA TRP A 206 19.19 2.47 -6.85
C TRP A 206 19.94 2.67 -8.17
N ILE A 207 19.24 2.78 -9.29
CA ILE A 207 19.82 3.09 -10.60
C ILE A 207 20.46 4.49 -10.61
N LEU A 208 19.85 5.46 -9.90
CA LEU A 208 20.34 6.84 -9.82
C LEU A 208 21.34 7.10 -8.68
N ASP A 209 21.52 6.17 -7.75
CA ASP A 209 22.47 6.38 -6.66
C ASP A 209 23.89 6.43 -7.20
N SER A 210 24.52 7.63 -7.12
CA SER A 210 25.87 7.85 -7.65
C SER A 210 26.97 7.01 -7.01
N ARG A 211 26.67 6.31 -5.94
CA ARG A 211 27.58 5.37 -5.26
C ARG A 211 27.39 3.94 -5.74
N ASP A 212 26.28 3.63 -6.42
CA ASP A 212 26.00 2.31 -6.96
C ASP A 212 26.73 2.09 -8.28
N GLU A 213 27.43 0.97 -8.41
CA GLU A 213 28.22 0.62 -9.58
C GLU A 213 27.57 -0.47 -10.45
N ALA A 214 26.29 -0.80 -10.17
CA ALA A 214 25.58 -1.87 -10.85
C ALA A 214 24.43 -1.39 -11.75
N THR A 215 24.42 -0.12 -12.16
CA THR A 215 23.35 0.49 -12.98
C THR A 215 22.96 -0.37 -14.19
N GLY A 216 23.95 -0.88 -14.93
CA GLY A 216 23.72 -1.76 -16.10
C GLY A 216 23.00 -3.05 -15.73
N GLU A 217 23.50 -3.75 -14.72
CA GLU A 217 22.93 -5.00 -14.22
C GLU A 217 21.49 -4.81 -13.72
N ARG A 218 21.23 -3.70 -12.99
CA ARG A 218 19.87 -3.37 -12.52
C ARG A 218 18.89 -3.11 -13.65
N LEU A 219 19.34 -2.45 -14.72
CA LEU A 219 18.52 -2.21 -15.90
C LEU A 219 18.23 -3.52 -16.64
N ASP A 220 19.25 -4.39 -16.83
CA ASP A 220 19.08 -5.69 -17.48
C ASP A 220 18.09 -6.58 -16.72
N GLU A 221 18.16 -6.57 -15.39
CA GLU A 221 17.31 -7.39 -14.55
C GLU A 221 15.83 -7.02 -14.64
N ILE A 222 15.51 -5.72 -14.75
CA ILE A 222 14.13 -5.26 -14.80
C ILE A 222 13.57 -5.14 -16.22
N GLU A 223 14.42 -5.19 -17.26
CA GLU A 223 14.03 -5.10 -18.67
C GLU A 223 13.32 -6.38 -19.13
N ASP A 224 12.06 -6.51 -18.79
CA ASP A 224 11.21 -7.65 -19.12
C ASP A 224 9.79 -7.18 -19.45
N SER A 225 9.13 -7.90 -20.36
CA SER A 225 7.77 -7.59 -20.83
C SER A 225 6.73 -7.57 -19.72
N PHE A 226 6.96 -8.27 -18.60
CA PHE A 226 6.09 -8.29 -17.42
C PHE A 226 6.62 -7.45 -16.27
N ARG A 227 7.92 -7.54 -15.96
CA ARG A 227 8.50 -6.84 -14.80
C ARG A 227 8.36 -5.32 -14.91
N LEU A 228 8.67 -4.73 -16.07
CA LEU A 228 8.65 -3.28 -16.31
C LEU A 228 7.49 -2.84 -17.23
N TYR A 229 7.33 -3.52 -18.37
CA TYR A 229 6.52 -3.00 -19.47
C TYR A 229 5.02 -3.19 -19.31
N ARG A 230 4.55 -3.79 -18.19
CA ARG A 230 3.11 -3.82 -17.83
C ARG A 230 2.58 -2.52 -17.26
N CYS A 231 3.42 -1.54 -17.02
CA CYS A 231 2.96 -0.20 -16.70
C CYS A 231 2.32 0.46 -17.93
N HIS A 232 1.07 0.89 -17.83
CA HIS A 232 0.33 1.60 -18.88
C HIS A 232 0.15 3.09 -18.58
N THR A 233 0.91 3.63 -17.64
CA THR A 233 0.93 5.07 -17.29
C THR A 233 -0.47 5.61 -16.90
N ILE A 234 -1.24 4.81 -16.15
CA ILE A 234 -2.59 5.17 -15.66
C ILE A 234 -2.50 6.23 -14.53
N LEU A 235 -1.35 6.29 -13.84
CA LEU A 235 -1.03 7.25 -12.76
C LEU A 235 -1.84 7.12 -11.45
N ASN A 236 -2.66 6.09 -11.28
CA ASN A 236 -3.30 5.80 -9.99
C ASN A 236 -2.28 5.68 -8.85
N CYS A 237 -1.07 5.22 -9.17
CA CYS A 237 0.03 5.08 -8.21
C CYS A 237 0.48 6.42 -7.62
N ALA A 238 0.54 7.48 -8.41
CA ALA A 238 0.85 8.82 -7.92
C ALA A 238 -0.29 9.38 -7.05
N GLN A 239 -1.55 9.18 -7.48
CA GLN A 239 -2.72 9.64 -6.74
C GLN A 239 -2.89 8.94 -5.38
N ALA A 240 -2.57 7.63 -5.31
CA ALA A 240 -2.71 6.84 -4.09
C ALA A 240 -1.51 6.98 -3.13
N CYS A 241 -0.46 7.71 -3.50
CA CYS A 241 0.73 7.80 -2.66
C CYS A 241 0.52 8.76 -1.48
N PRO A 242 0.53 8.27 -0.21
CA PRO A 242 0.35 9.13 0.96
C PRO A 242 1.56 10.03 1.24
N LYS A 243 2.66 9.83 0.51
CA LYS A 243 3.88 10.66 0.57
C LYS A 243 4.00 11.59 -0.64
N ASN A 244 2.97 11.66 -1.51
CA ASN A 244 2.94 12.47 -2.73
C ASN A 244 4.10 12.18 -3.71
N LEU A 245 4.60 10.94 -3.71
CA LEU A 245 5.62 10.51 -4.66
C LEU A 245 4.98 10.17 -6.02
N ASN A 246 5.81 10.18 -7.08
CA ASN A 246 5.36 9.84 -8.43
C ASN A 246 6.04 8.56 -8.99
N PRO A 247 5.55 7.37 -8.64
CA PRO A 247 6.12 6.13 -9.18
C PRO A 247 5.98 6.01 -10.71
N GLY A 248 4.96 6.66 -11.29
CA GLY A 248 4.76 6.66 -12.75
C GLY A 248 5.88 7.36 -13.49
N GLU A 249 6.38 8.47 -12.97
CA GLU A 249 7.53 9.20 -13.48
C GLU A 249 8.83 8.38 -13.35
N ALA A 250 9.07 7.79 -12.18
CA ALA A 250 10.21 6.90 -11.97
C ALA A 250 10.25 5.75 -13.00
N ILE A 251 9.10 5.14 -13.32
CA ILE A 251 9.01 4.10 -14.36
C ILE A 251 9.30 4.66 -15.75
N ALA A 252 8.84 5.87 -16.06
CA ALA A 252 9.10 6.50 -17.35
C ALA A 252 10.61 6.81 -17.51
N GLU A 253 11.27 7.27 -16.45
CA GLU A 253 12.72 7.51 -16.45
C GLU A 253 13.54 6.23 -16.62
N ILE A 254 13.16 5.13 -15.97
CA ILE A 254 13.81 3.81 -16.23
C ILE A 254 13.72 3.46 -17.71
N ARG A 255 12.54 3.61 -18.33
CA ARG A 255 12.37 3.33 -19.76
C ARG A 255 13.22 4.24 -20.64
N ARG A 256 13.34 5.51 -20.28
CA ARG A 256 14.21 6.47 -20.98
C ARG A 256 15.67 6.04 -20.94
N LEU A 257 16.15 5.60 -19.78
CA LEU A 257 17.51 5.08 -19.59
C LEU A 257 17.77 3.85 -20.46
N LEU A 258 16.81 2.92 -20.54
CA LEU A 258 16.91 1.73 -21.40
C LEU A 258 17.02 2.11 -22.88
N VAL A 259 16.21 3.05 -23.35
CA VAL A 259 16.28 3.54 -24.75
C VAL A 259 17.63 4.20 -25.03
N GLN A 260 18.17 5.00 -24.11
CA GLN A 260 19.48 5.65 -24.26
C GLN A 260 20.63 4.65 -24.38
N ARG A 261 20.55 3.49 -23.71
CA ARG A 261 21.55 2.41 -23.85
C ARG A 261 21.57 1.78 -25.23
N LEU A 262 20.46 1.83 -25.97
CA LEU A 262 20.33 1.27 -27.32
C LEU A 262 20.75 2.25 -28.42
N SER A 263 20.91 3.53 -28.04
CA SER A 263 21.32 4.57 -28.98
C SER A 263 22.86 4.60 -29.04
N PRO A 264 23.46 4.54 -30.25
CA PRO A 264 24.92 4.55 -30.43
C PRO A 264 25.55 5.90 -30.01
#